data_088d637e88468e0a8892fa232ea9c2f8
#
_entry.id   088d637e88468e0a8892fa232ea9c2f8
#
_cell.length_a   1.000
_cell.length_b   1.000
_cell.length_c   1.000
_cell.angle_alpha   90.00
_cell.angle_beta   90.00
_cell.angle_gamma   90.00
#
_symmetry.space_group_name_H-M   'P 1'
#
loop_
_entity.id
_entity.type
_entity.pdbx_description
1 polymer ?
#
loop_
_entity_poly.entity_id
_entity_poly.type
_entity_poly.pdbx_seq_one_letter_code
_entity_poly.pdbx_strand_id
1 'polypeptide(L)'
;TRMYLRFAQSQGFKTELIDANILRINIGKNNPWGHGAYETFSVESGVHRVQRVPATESAGRIHTSTATVAVLPVIPPQAVEVKEADLEWQFTTAGGPGGQNVNKVNTAVRLTHQPTGIIVTVREERFQARNKEIALEILRAKLWEKAEQERLSKIESGRAAAVGRGMRSEKIKTYNFPQNRLTDHRLAKSWYSLKEIIAGDLSAVLTYSREHLPTLP
;
A
#
# COMPACT_ATOMS: atom_id res chain seq x y z
N THR A 1 10.68 -7.15 -10.48
CA THR A 1 9.66 -8.07 -9.98
C THR A 1 10.14 -9.53 -10.05
N ARG A 2 10.57 -10.07 -11.21
CA ARG A 2 10.94 -11.50 -11.41
C ARG A 2 12.04 -12.00 -10.45
N MET A 3 13.09 -11.22 -10.20
CA MET A 3 14.16 -11.52 -9.26
C MET A 3 13.62 -11.77 -7.85
N TYR A 4 12.81 -10.85 -7.34
CA TYR A 4 12.20 -10.97 -6.01
C TYR A 4 11.18 -12.12 -5.94
N LEU A 5 10.42 -12.36 -7.00
CA LEU A 5 9.48 -13.47 -7.09
C LEU A 5 10.21 -14.82 -6.91
N ARG A 6 11.28 -15.04 -7.68
CA ARG A 6 12.07 -16.28 -7.62
C ARG A 6 12.71 -16.47 -6.26
N PHE A 7 13.30 -15.41 -5.71
CA PHE A 7 13.86 -15.46 -4.36
C PHE A 7 12.79 -15.80 -3.32
N ALA A 8 11.67 -15.10 -3.31
CA ALA A 8 10.60 -15.34 -2.36
C ALA A 8 10.06 -16.79 -2.44
N GLN A 9 9.90 -17.31 -3.65
CA GLN A 9 9.48 -18.70 -3.86
C GLN A 9 10.52 -19.71 -3.35
N SER A 10 11.81 -19.49 -3.64
CA SER A 10 12.89 -20.37 -3.18
C SER A 10 13.02 -20.40 -1.65
N GLN A 11 12.63 -19.30 -0.98
CA GLN A 11 12.67 -19.17 0.48
C GLN A 11 11.34 -19.56 1.15
N GLY A 12 10.38 -20.12 0.41
CA GLY A 12 9.12 -20.61 0.97
C GLY A 12 8.10 -19.53 1.32
N PHE A 13 8.27 -18.30 0.84
CA PHE A 13 7.25 -17.26 0.96
C PHE A 13 6.08 -17.53 0.02
N LYS A 14 4.88 -17.20 0.47
CA LYS A 14 3.69 -17.20 -0.38
C LYS A 14 3.70 -15.95 -1.26
N THR A 15 3.66 -16.13 -2.57
CA THR A 15 3.77 -15.02 -3.52
C THR A 15 2.53 -14.94 -4.40
N GLU A 16 2.06 -13.73 -4.64
CA GLU A 16 0.95 -13.42 -5.54
C GLU A 16 1.35 -12.24 -6.43
N LEU A 17 1.34 -12.46 -7.74
CA LEU A 17 1.58 -11.39 -8.70
C LEU A 17 0.25 -10.68 -8.98
N ILE A 18 0.09 -9.47 -8.44
CA ILE A 18 -1.13 -8.68 -8.61
C ILE A 18 -1.12 -8.00 -9.98
N ASP A 19 0.05 -7.48 -10.39
CA ASP A 19 0.25 -6.82 -11.68
C ASP A 19 1.70 -7.05 -12.13
N ALA A 20 2.04 -6.71 -13.37
CA ALA A 20 3.38 -6.86 -13.95
C ALA A 20 4.51 -6.33 -13.04
N ASN A 21 4.23 -5.28 -12.27
CA ASN A 21 5.17 -4.63 -11.37
C ASN A 21 4.81 -4.70 -9.89
N ILE A 22 3.70 -5.34 -9.53
CA ILE A 22 3.21 -5.43 -8.14
C ILE A 22 3.23 -6.89 -7.69
N LEU A 23 4.08 -7.18 -6.72
CA LEU A 23 4.23 -8.49 -6.12
C LEU A 23 3.82 -8.42 -4.64
N ARG A 24 2.84 -9.23 -4.26
CA ARG A 24 2.48 -9.45 -2.85
C ARG A 24 3.26 -10.65 -2.33
N ILE A 25 3.92 -10.48 -1.19
CA ILE A 25 4.70 -11.51 -0.52
C ILE A 25 4.16 -11.66 0.89
N ASN A 26 3.73 -12.87 1.23
CA ASN A 26 3.25 -13.22 2.56
C ASN A 26 4.17 -14.26 3.20
N ILE A 27 4.17 -14.36 4.52
CA ILE A 27 4.92 -15.38 5.26
C ILE A 27 4.34 -16.75 4.87
N GLY A 28 5.21 -17.65 4.42
CA GLY A 28 4.88 -19.06 4.20
C GLY A 28 4.96 -19.86 5.51
N LYS A 29 4.42 -21.09 5.50
CA LYS A 29 4.47 -21.99 6.67
C LYS A 29 5.89 -22.34 7.12
N ASN A 30 6.85 -22.34 6.19
CA ASN A 30 8.25 -22.72 6.42
C ASN A 30 9.17 -21.54 6.03
N ASN A 31 9.06 -20.42 6.75
CA ASN A 31 9.95 -19.29 6.53
C ASN A 31 11.29 -19.49 7.28
N PRO A 32 12.40 -19.78 6.59
CA PRO A 32 13.69 -20.02 7.23
C PRO A 32 14.32 -18.74 7.81
N TRP A 33 13.79 -17.57 7.48
CA TRP A 33 14.34 -16.28 7.90
C TRP A 33 13.93 -15.86 9.30
N GLY A 34 12.91 -16.50 9.90
CA GLY A 34 12.40 -16.17 11.23
C GLY A 34 11.77 -14.77 11.36
N HIS A 35 11.70 -14.02 10.26
CA HIS A 35 11.25 -12.63 10.19
C HIS A 35 10.13 -12.46 9.18
N GLY A 36 9.36 -11.37 9.31
CA GLY A 36 8.30 -11.03 8.39
C GLY A 36 8.79 -10.73 6.96
N ALA A 37 7.92 -10.91 5.97
CA ALA A 37 8.25 -10.57 4.59
C ALA A 37 8.63 -9.09 4.45
N TYR A 38 7.94 -8.18 5.14
CA TYR A 38 8.25 -6.75 5.14
C TYR A 38 9.67 -6.48 5.66
N GLU A 39 10.06 -7.04 6.79
CA GLU A 39 11.40 -6.89 7.36
C GLU A 39 12.50 -7.40 6.44
N THR A 40 12.23 -8.52 5.74
CA THR A 40 13.18 -9.11 4.79
C THR A 40 13.43 -8.22 3.59
N PHE A 41 12.38 -7.58 3.04
CA PHE A 41 12.47 -6.83 1.79
C PHE A 41 12.56 -5.30 1.99
N SER A 42 12.29 -4.75 3.17
CA SER A 42 12.30 -3.30 3.44
C SER A 42 13.62 -2.63 3.05
N VAL A 43 14.73 -3.33 3.21
CA VAL A 43 16.09 -2.88 2.82
C VAL A 43 16.25 -2.66 1.31
N GLU A 44 15.32 -3.15 0.49
CA GLU A 44 15.32 -2.98 -0.97
C GLU A 44 14.58 -1.71 -1.43
N SER A 45 13.90 -0.99 -0.51
CA SER A 45 13.19 0.25 -0.87
C SER A 45 14.16 1.34 -1.28
N GLY A 46 13.93 1.93 -2.47
CA GLY A 46 14.72 3.04 -3.00
C GLY A 46 14.97 2.99 -4.50
N VAL A 47 15.95 3.76 -4.95
CA VAL A 47 16.32 3.88 -6.36
C VAL A 47 17.44 2.91 -6.71
N HIS A 48 17.19 2.04 -7.68
CA HIS A 48 18.13 1.06 -8.22
C HIS A 48 18.63 1.53 -9.59
N ARG A 49 19.93 1.69 -9.74
CA ARG A 49 20.58 2.06 -10.99
C ARG A 49 20.99 0.81 -11.76
N VAL A 50 20.65 0.74 -13.04
CA VAL A 50 21.00 -0.36 -13.93
C VAL A 50 21.92 0.15 -15.04
N GLN A 51 23.08 -0.48 -15.20
CA GLN A 51 24.07 -0.21 -16.25
C GLN A 51 24.20 -1.47 -17.12
N ARG A 52 23.71 -1.38 -18.36
CA ARG A 52 23.75 -2.48 -19.33
C ARG A 52 23.87 -1.94 -20.74
N VAL A 53 24.33 -2.78 -21.66
CA VAL A 53 24.16 -2.55 -23.08
C VAL A 53 22.74 -3.04 -23.44
N PRO A 54 21.84 -2.17 -23.93
CA PRO A 54 20.50 -2.59 -24.35
C PRO A 54 20.58 -3.51 -25.58
N ALA A 55 19.59 -4.38 -25.76
CA ALA A 55 19.49 -5.23 -26.96
C ALA A 55 19.32 -4.43 -28.26
N THR A 56 18.84 -3.19 -28.16
CA THR A 56 18.63 -2.25 -29.28
C THR A 56 19.87 -1.39 -29.59
N GLU A 57 20.94 -1.52 -28.82
CA GLU A 57 22.17 -0.72 -29.01
C GLU A 57 23.16 -1.48 -29.91
N SER A 58 23.40 -0.97 -31.12
CA SER A 58 24.31 -1.56 -32.10
C SER A 58 25.79 -1.21 -31.85
N ALA A 59 26.08 -0.09 -31.19
CA ALA A 59 27.44 0.38 -30.98
C ALA A 59 28.08 -0.09 -29.65
N GLY A 60 27.39 -0.99 -28.89
CA GLY A 60 27.91 -1.56 -27.66
C GLY A 60 28.00 -0.56 -26.48
N ARG A 61 27.36 0.61 -26.56
CA ARG A 61 27.41 1.62 -25.53
C ARG A 61 26.63 1.22 -24.29
N ILE A 62 27.21 1.49 -23.12
CA ILE A 62 26.55 1.22 -21.82
C ILE A 62 25.53 2.32 -21.57
N HIS A 63 24.26 1.92 -21.43
CA HIS A 63 23.19 2.83 -21.01
C HIS A 63 22.95 2.68 -19.50
N THR A 64 22.57 3.81 -18.89
CA THR A 64 22.20 3.86 -17.48
C THR A 64 20.72 4.17 -17.36
N SER A 65 19.98 3.28 -16.71
CA SER A 65 18.58 3.48 -16.35
C SER A 65 18.38 3.37 -14.84
N THR A 66 17.25 3.84 -14.37
CA THR A 66 16.83 3.72 -12.97
C THR A 66 15.53 2.93 -12.89
N ALA A 67 15.41 2.13 -11.85
CA ALA A 67 14.17 1.47 -11.44
C ALA A 67 13.95 1.78 -9.96
N THR A 68 12.73 2.10 -9.59
CA THR A 68 12.37 2.35 -8.20
C THR A 68 11.70 1.12 -7.61
N VAL A 69 12.05 0.79 -6.38
CA VAL A 69 11.44 -0.29 -5.60
C VAL A 69 10.81 0.34 -4.37
N ALA A 70 9.53 0.09 -4.14
CA ALA A 70 8.83 0.45 -2.92
C ALA A 70 8.35 -0.82 -2.23
N VAL A 71 8.79 -1.04 -1.01
CA VAL A 71 8.33 -2.14 -0.15
C VAL A 71 7.41 -1.54 0.90
N LEU A 72 6.16 -2.00 0.92
CA LEU A 72 5.11 -1.46 1.78
C LEU A 72 4.47 -2.60 2.58
N PRO A 73 4.11 -2.37 3.85
CA PRO A 73 3.34 -3.34 4.60
C PRO A 73 1.93 -3.47 4.00
N VAL A 74 1.38 -4.69 4.01
CA VAL A 74 -0.01 -4.90 3.64
C VAL A 74 -0.89 -4.44 4.80
N ILE A 75 -1.64 -3.35 4.58
CA ILE A 75 -2.62 -2.85 5.54
C ILE A 75 -3.96 -3.49 5.18
N PRO A 76 -4.53 -4.37 6.02
CA PRO A 76 -5.84 -4.94 5.77
C PRO A 76 -6.93 -3.86 5.81
N PRO A 77 -8.02 -4.00 5.07
CA PRO A 77 -9.18 -3.13 5.21
C PRO A 77 -9.72 -3.25 6.64
N GLN A 78 -9.96 -2.11 7.29
CA GLN A 78 -10.57 -2.09 8.61
C GLN A 78 -12.08 -2.28 8.47
N ALA A 79 -12.64 -3.20 9.26
CA ALA A 79 -14.07 -3.27 9.45
C ALA A 79 -14.52 -2.02 10.23
N VAL A 80 -15.46 -1.28 9.66
CA VAL A 80 -16.01 -0.08 10.32
C VAL A 80 -17.17 -0.53 11.20
N GLU A 81 -16.94 -0.59 12.50
CA GLU A 81 -18.00 -0.77 13.49
C GLU A 81 -18.56 0.58 13.90
N VAL A 82 -19.90 0.72 13.78
CA VAL A 82 -20.62 1.90 14.21
C VAL A 82 -21.26 1.59 15.55
N LYS A 83 -20.81 2.26 16.63
CA LYS A 83 -21.36 2.12 17.96
C LYS A 83 -22.53 3.08 18.13
N GLU A 84 -23.63 2.62 18.71
CA GLU A 84 -24.80 3.46 18.96
C GLU A 84 -24.50 4.67 19.87
N ALA A 85 -23.58 4.53 20.81
CA ALA A 85 -23.13 5.61 21.67
C ALA A 85 -22.50 6.80 20.95
N ASP A 86 -21.96 6.57 19.75
CA ASP A 86 -21.31 7.60 18.93
C ASP A 86 -22.28 8.30 17.98
N LEU A 87 -23.58 7.95 18.05
CA LEU A 87 -24.62 8.43 17.15
C LEU A 87 -25.54 9.44 17.85
N GLU A 88 -25.65 10.60 17.26
CA GLU A 88 -26.63 11.61 17.66
C GLU A 88 -27.77 11.69 16.64
N TRP A 89 -28.98 11.43 17.12
CA TRP A 89 -30.18 11.42 16.30
C TRP A 89 -30.99 12.69 16.49
N GLN A 90 -31.34 13.35 15.41
CA GLN A 90 -32.25 14.49 15.38
C GLN A 90 -33.38 14.19 14.41
N PHE A 91 -34.62 14.47 14.86
CA PHE A 91 -35.82 14.22 14.06
C PHE A 91 -36.49 15.55 13.75
N THR A 92 -36.78 15.75 12.46
CA THR A 92 -37.37 17.00 11.98
C THR A 92 -38.50 16.69 10.98
N THR A 93 -39.32 17.67 10.68
CA THR A 93 -40.30 17.57 9.62
C THR A 93 -39.59 17.51 8.27
N ALA A 94 -40.14 16.76 7.32
CA ALA A 94 -39.51 16.56 6.01
C ALA A 94 -39.36 17.83 5.18
N GLY A 95 -40.23 18.81 5.40
CA GLY A 95 -40.28 20.07 4.64
C GLY A 95 -40.48 19.86 3.11
N GLY A 96 -41.33 20.63 2.50
CA GLY A 96 -41.58 20.54 1.04
C GLY A 96 -43.07 20.68 0.72
N PRO A 97 -43.42 20.72 -0.57
CA PRO A 97 -44.83 20.73 -0.99
C PRO A 97 -45.47 19.39 -0.67
N GLY A 98 -46.45 19.38 0.24
CA GLY A 98 -47.15 18.17 0.67
C GLY A 98 -48.34 18.47 1.58
N GLY A 99 -49.12 17.45 1.91
CA GLY A 99 -50.28 17.56 2.78
C GLY A 99 -49.93 17.80 4.24
N GLN A 100 -50.93 17.83 5.14
CA GLN A 100 -50.75 18.15 6.55
C GLN A 100 -49.73 17.26 7.29
N ASN A 101 -49.52 16.01 6.89
CA ASN A 101 -48.57 15.10 7.55
C ASN A 101 -47.10 15.53 7.34
N VAL A 102 -46.75 16.09 6.16
CA VAL A 102 -45.37 16.52 5.86
C VAL A 102 -44.92 17.65 6.80
N ASN A 103 -45.85 18.49 7.21
CA ASN A 103 -45.56 19.67 8.04
C ASN A 103 -45.75 19.41 9.54
N LYS A 104 -46.39 18.28 9.94
CA LYS A 104 -46.71 18.00 11.34
C LYS A 104 -45.94 16.78 11.91
N VAL A 105 -45.51 15.87 11.07
CA VAL A 105 -44.86 14.61 11.51
C VAL A 105 -43.36 14.67 11.26
N ASN A 106 -42.58 14.40 12.30
CA ASN A 106 -41.10 14.35 12.24
C ASN A 106 -40.63 13.05 11.57
N THR A 107 -40.74 12.96 10.27
CA THR A 107 -40.31 11.78 9.49
C THR A 107 -38.87 11.87 9.01
N ALA A 108 -38.33 13.07 8.85
CA ALA A 108 -36.95 13.28 8.45
C ALA A 108 -36.00 12.97 9.61
N VAL A 109 -34.90 12.33 9.28
CA VAL A 109 -33.87 11.90 10.20
C VAL A 109 -32.55 12.57 9.85
N ARG A 110 -31.94 13.22 10.84
CA ARG A 110 -30.58 13.71 10.76
C ARG A 110 -29.73 12.91 11.75
N LEU A 111 -28.74 12.22 11.22
CA LEU A 111 -27.81 11.39 11.98
C LEU A 111 -26.42 12.03 11.96
N THR A 112 -25.86 12.28 13.13
CA THR A 112 -24.50 12.79 13.28
C THR A 112 -23.65 11.75 13.97
N HIS A 113 -22.54 11.40 13.34
CA HIS A 113 -21.52 10.54 13.97
C HIS A 113 -20.51 11.44 14.69
N GLN A 114 -20.55 11.46 16.01
CA GLN A 114 -19.80 12.39 16.84
C GLN A 114 -18.27 12.34 16.62
N PRO A 115 -17.61 11.17 16.58
CA PRO A 115 -16.14 11.11 16.45
C PRO A 115 -15.61 11.65 15.12
N THR A 116 -16.37 11.51 14.02
CA THR A 116 -15.91 11.93 12.68
C THR A 116 -16.56 13.21 12.19
N GLY A 117 -17.63 13.69 12.86
CA GLY A 117 -18.42 14.85 12.45
C GLY A 117 -19.24 14.63 11.16
N ILE A 118 -19.36 13.39 10.68
CA ILE A 118 -20.13 13.10 9.47
C ILE A 118 -21.61 13.21 9.77
N ILE A 119 -22.32 13.98 8.94
CA ILE A 119 -23.75 14.21 9.04
C ILE A 119 -24.44 13.56 7.84
N VAL A 120 -25.50 12.82 8.11
CA VAL A 120 -26.38 12.21 7.13
C VAL A 120 -27.80 12.67 7.38
N THR A 121 -28.47 13.19 6.38
CA THR A 121 -29.88 13.61 6.46
C THR A 121 -30.69 12.81 5.45
N VAL A 122 -31.74 12.13 5.91
CA VAL A 122 -32.64 11.31 5.11
C VAL A 122 -34.08 11.76 5.34
N ARG A 123 -34.83 11.97 4.25
CA ARG A 123 -36.23 12.45 4.25
C ARG A 123 -37.06 11.85 3.11
N GLU A 124 -36.60 10.75 2.54
CA GLU A 124 -37.16 10.18 1.30
C GLU A 124 -38.38 9.31 1.58
N GLU A 125 -38.38 8.64 2.70
CA GLU A 125 -39.42 7.67 3.05
C GLU A 125 -40.50 8.26 3.95
N ARG A 126 -41.71 7.69 3.84
CA ARG A 126 -42.88 8.09 4.63
C ARG A 126 -42.74 7.78 6.13
N PHE A 127 -42.02 6.72 6.45
CA PHE A 127 -41.84 6.24 7.82
C PHE A 127 -40.48 6.61 8.40
N GLN A 128 -40.49 7.20 9.58
CA GLN A 128 -39.27 7.59 10.29
C GLN A 128 -38.32 6.41 10.51
N ALA A 129 -38.85 5.21 10.84
CA ALA A 129 -38.04 4.01 11.06
C ALA A 129 -37.24 3.63 9.79
N ARG A 130 -37.87 3.74 8.62
CA ARG A 130 -37.19 3.44 7.35
C ARG A 130 -36.09 4.46 7.05
N ASN A 131 -36.36 5.75 7.30
CA ASN A 131 -35.35 6.82 7.16
C ASN A 131 -34.16 6.61 8.13
N LYS A 132 -34.38 6.07 9.35
CA LYS A 132 -33.31 5.69 10.26
C LYS A 132 -32.41 4.57 9.70
N GLU A 133 -33.03 3.52 9.17
CA GLU A 133 -32.26 2.40 8.55
C GLU A 133 -31.40 2.90 7.41
N ILE A 134 -31.98 3.68 6.50
CA ILE A 134 -31.25 4.27 5.35
C ILE A 134 -30.14 5.20 5.82
N ALA A 135 -30.39 6.02 6.85
CA ALA A 135 -29.36 6.91 7.40
C ALA A 135 -28.16 6.14 7.96
N LEU A 136 -28.39 5.00 8.64
CA LEU A 136 -27.33 4.12 9.11
C LEU A 136 -26.55 3.47 7.97
N GLU A 137 -27.23 3.01 6.93
CA GLU A 137 -26.58 2.44 5.74
C GLU A 137 -25.67 3.47 5.04
N ILE A 138 -26.18 4.68 4.83
CA ILE A 138 -25.40 5.77 4.23
C ILE A 138 -24.22 6.17 5.12
N LEU A 139 -24.42 6.23 6.45
CA LEU A 139 -23.35 6.54 7.38
C LEU A 139 -22.24 5.47 7.32
N ARG A 140 -22.60 4.18 7.34
CA ARG A 140 -21.65 3.09 7.21
C ARG A 140 -20.84 3.18 5.92
N ALA A 141 -21.51 3.47 4.79
CA ALA A 141 -20.85 3.66 3.50
C ALA A 141 -19.85 4.83 3.52
N LYS A 142 -20.24 5.98 4.07
CA LYS A 142 -19.36 7.16 4.20
C LYS A 142 -18.17 6.93 5.15
N LEU A 143 -18.38 6.23 6.25
CA LEU A 143 -17.30 5.88 7.17
C LEU A 143 -16.31 4.91 6.54
N TRP A 144 -16.82 3.92 5.79
CA TRP A 144 -15.97 2.99 5.05
C TRP A 144 -15.16 3.71 3.96
N GLU A 145 -15.80 4.61 3.20
CA GLU A 145 -15.12 5.42 2.18
C GLU A 145 -14.00 6.27 2.78
N LYS A 146 -14.26 6.92 3.92
CA LYS A 146 -13.26 7.72 4.64
C LYS A 146 -12.09 6.85 5.13
N ALA A 147 -12.37 5.70 5.72
CA ALA A 147 -11.34 4.77 6.19
C ALA A 147 -10.48 4.24 5.03
N GLU A 148 -11.11 3.93 3.88
CA GLU A 148 -10.39 3.48 2.68
C GLU A 148 -9.54 4.60 2.08
N GLN A 149 -10.04 5.83 2.05
CA GLN A 149 -9.27 6.97 1.59
C GLN A 149 -8.04 7.25 2.48
N GLU A 150 -8.20 7.15 3.81
CA GLU A 150 -7.08 7.26 4.75
C GLU A 150 -6.06 6.12 4.55
N ARG A 151 -6.53 4.90 4.30
CA ARG A 151 -5.68 3.75 4.00
C ARG A 151 -4.87 3.97 2.72
N LEU A 152 -5.51 4.40 1.64
CA LEU A 152 -4.87 4.70 0.37
C LEU A 152 -3.85 5.82 0.50
N SER A 153 -4.19 6.90 1.20
CA SER A 153 -3.27 8.02 1.46
C SER A 153 -2.02 7.59 2.23
N LYS A 154 -2.16 6.70 3.22
CA LYS A 154 -1.01 6.12 3.94
C LYS A 154 -0.12 5.27 3.01
N ILE A 155 -0.71 4.50 2.10
CA ILE A 155 0.03 3.71 1.12
C ILE A 155 0.78 4.62 0.14
N GLU A 156 0.12 5.67 -0.38
CA GLU A 156 0.72 6.63 -1.30
C GLU A 156 1.86 7.42 -0.67
N SER A 157 1.66 7.92 0.55
CA SER A 157 2.70 8.63 1.29
C SER A 157 3.90 7.73 1.62
N GLY A 158 3.66 6.49 2.04
CA GLY A 158 4.70 5.49 2.24
C GLY A 158 5.46 5.17 0.94
N ARG A 159 4.76 5.05 -0.18
CA ARG A 159 5.37 4.85 -1.49
C ARG A 159 6.22 6.05 -1.91
N ALA A 160 5.72 7.26 -1.74
CA ALA A 160 6.46 8.48 -2.05
C ALA A 160 7.72 8.62 -1.20
N ALA A 161 7.63 8.32 0.09
CA ALA A 161 8.79 8.32 0.99
C ALA A 161 9.85 7.26 0.59
N ALA A 162 9.42 6.05 0.21
CA ALA A 162 10.31 4.96 -0.19
C ALA A 162 11.01 5.22 -1.53
N VAL A 163 10.35 5.90 -2.47
CA VAL A 163 10.85 6.13 -3.84
C VAL A 163 11.67 7.42 -3.94
N GLY A 164 11.42 8.42 -3.08
CA GLY A 164 12.00 9.74 -3.17
C GLY A 164 11.67 10.40 -4.53
N ARG A 165 12.59 11.14 -5.09
CA ARG A 165 12.46 11.76 -6.42
C ARG A 165 12.83 10.83 -7.57
N GLY A 166 13.32 9.62 -7.29
CA GLY A 166 13.75 8.64 -8.32
C GLY A 166 15.00 9.08 -9.11
N MET A 167 15.74 10.06 -8.62
CA MET A 167 16.89 10.59 -9.33
C MET A 167 18.06 9.59 -9.34
N ARG A 168 18.88 9.61 -10.40
CA ARG A 168 20.09 8.77 -10.51
C ARG A 168 21.11 9.00 -9.39
N SER A 169 21.10 10.18 -8.78
CA SER A 169 21.94 10.55 -7.62
C SER A 169 21.52 9.85 -6.34
N GLU A 170 20.22 9.53 -6.18
CA GLU A 170 19.62 8.92 -4.99
C GLU A 170 19.76 7.39 -4.98
N LYS A 171 20.56 6.83 -5.87
CA LYS A 171 20.74 5.40 -6.01
C LYS A 171 21.20 4.73 -4.71
N ILE A 172 20.49 3.71 -4.27
CA ILE A 172 20.92 2.82 -3.18
C ILE A 172 21.76 1.66 -3.71
N LYS A 173 21.41 1.11 -4.87
CA LYS A 173 22.11 -0.02 -5.50
C LYS A 173 22.44 0.23 -6.96
N THR A 174 23.54 -0.34 -7.44
CA THR A 174 23.92 -0.33 -8.85
C THR A 174 24.13 -1.74 -9.36
N TYR A 175 23.41 -2.09 -10.39
CA TYR A 175 23.50 -3.34 -11.15
C TYR A 175 24.35 -3.08 -12.40
N ASN A 176 25.62 -3.47 -12.36
CA ASN A 176 26.58 -3.31 -13.47
C ASN A 176 26.72 -4.63 -14.21
N PHE A 177 26.02 -4.76 -15.34
CA PHE A 177 26.02 -5.98 -16.14
C PHE A 177 27.36 -6.29 -16.79
N PRO A 178 28.07 -5.31 -17.42
CA PRO A 178 29.39 -5.55 -17.99
C PRO A 178 30.41 -6.10 -16.99
N GLN A 179 30.34 -5.67 -15.72
CA GLN A 179 31.25 -6.11 -14.67
C GLN A 179 30.69 -7.27 -13.83
N ASN A 180 29.52 -7.81 -14.17
CA ASN A 180 28.81 -8.82 -13.38
C ASN A 180 28.71 -8.48 -11.88
N ARG A 181 28.53 -7.18 -11.53
CA ARG A 181 28.66 -6.64 -10.18
C ARG A 181 27.38 -5.95 -9.73
N LEU A 182 26.95 -6.28 -8.50
CA LEU A 182 25.98 -5.51 -7.73
C LEU A 182 26.73 -4.72 -6.64
N THR A 183 26.49 -3.43 -6.54
CA THR A 183 27.05 -2.58 -5.47
C THR A 183 25.92 -1.94 -4.67
N ASP A 184 25.91 -2.12 -3.36
CA ASP A 184 25.09 -1.33 -2.44
C ASP A 184 25.90 -0.12 -1.96
N HIS A 185 25.43 1.06 -2.30
CA HIS A 185 26.14 2.33 -2.01
C HIS A 185 26.02 2.76 -0.55
N ARG A 186 24.99 2.30 0.16
CA ARG A 186 24.78 2.60 1.58
C ARG A 186 25.82 1.88 2.45
N LEU A 187 26.22 0.70 2.00
CA LEU A 187 27.14 -0.21 2.72
C LEU A 187 28.54 -0.22 2.13
N ALA A 188 28.77 0.47 1.00
CA ALA A 188 30.01 0.40 0.21
C ALA A 188 30.42 -1.04 -0.15
N LYS A 189 29.44 -2.00 -0.21
CA LYS A 189 29.66 -3.43 -0.47
C LYS A 189 29.35 -3.79 -1.90
N SER A 190 30.15 -4.68 -2.48
CA SER A 190 29.93 -5.23 -3.83
C SER A 190 29.92 -6.74 -3.83
N TRP A 191 29.06 -7.32 -4.69
CA TRP A 191 28.96 -8.75 -4.99
C TRP A 191 29.20 -8.95 -6.49
N TYR A 192 29.99 -9.95 -6.85
CA TYR A 192 30.42 -10.20 -8.24
C TYR A 192 29.68 -11.38 -8.90
N SER A 193 28.45 -11.62 -8.45
CA SER A 193 27.54 -12.68 -8.95
C SER A 193 26.21 -12.12 -9.42
N LEU A 194 26.23 -11.01 -10.19
CA LEU A 194 25.01 -10.30 -10.59
C LEU A 194 24.04 -11.20 -11.36
N LYS A 195 24.53 -12.12 -12.20
CA LYS A 195 23.67 -13.03 -12.96
C LYS A 195 22.86 -13.95 -12.05
N GLU A 196 23.48 -14.49 -11.01
CA GLU A 196 22.85 -15.36 -10.01
C GLU A 196 21.86 -14.57 -9.14
N ILE A 197 22.25 -13.35 -8.72
CA ILE A 197 21.38 -12.44 -7.98
C ILE A 197 20.09 -12.14 -8.77
N ILE A 198 20.21 -11.82 -10.07
CA ILE A 198 19.03 -11.56 -10.93
C ILE A 198 18.22 -12.84 -11.17
N ALA A 199 18.87 -14.00 -11.18
CA ALA A 199 18.20 -15.30 -11.28
C ALA A 199 17.40 -15.64 -10.02
N GLY A 200 17.63 -14.94 -8.88
CA GLY A 200 16.88 -15.10 -7.62
C GLY A 200 17.72 -15.43 -6.41
N ASP A 201 19.05 -15.53 -6.51
CA ASP A 201 19.92 -15.75 -5.35
C ASP A 201 20.26 -14.41 -4.68
N LEU A 202 19.33 -13.94 -3.85
CA LEU A 202 19.46 -12.69 -3.10
C LEU A 202 19.89 -12.91 -1.64
N SER A 203 20.06 -14.15 -1.22
CA SER A 203 20.28 -14.50 0.20
C SER A 203 21.43 -13.72 0.82
N ALA A 204 22.61 -13.77 0.22
CA ALA A 204 23.79 -13.06 0.72
C ALA A 204 23.62 -11.53 0.75
N VAL A 205 22.92 -10.99 -0.24
CA VAL A 205 22.67 -9.54 -0.33
C VAL A 205 21.71 -9.07 0.74
N LEU A 206 20.59 -9.75 0.92
CA LEU A 206 19.56 -9.37 1.88
C LEU A 206 20.01 -9.58 3.32
N THR A 207 20.67 -10.71 3.61
CA THR A 207 21.23 -10.98 4.95
C THR A 207 22.23 -9.90 5.33
N TYR A 208 23.23 -9.63 4.49
CA TYR A 208 24.22 -8.60 4.76
C TYR A 208 23.62 -7.21 4.91
N SER A 209 22.68 -6.85 4.01
CA SER A 209 22.02 -5.53 4.06
C SER A 209 21.23 -5.35 5.35
N ARG A 210 20.54 -6.39 5.81
CA ARG A 210 19.73 -6.34 7.04
C ARG A 210 20.59 -6.24 8.31
N GLU A 211 21.73 -6.91 8.34
CA GLU A 211 22.65 -6.88 9.49
C GLU A 211 23.34 -5.53 9.66
N HIS A 212 23.53 -4.78 8.57
CA HIS A 212 24.34 -3.55 8.57
C HIS A 212 23.54 -2.26 8.30
N LEU A 213 22.27 -2.36 7.91
CA LEU A 213 21.39 -1.20 7.77
C LEU A 213 20.46 -1.08 8.98
N PRO A 214 20.18 0.15 9.46
CA PRO A 214 19.16 0.34 10.48
C PRO A 214 17.81 -0.16 9.98
N THR A 215 17.09 -0.88 10.83
CA THR A 215 15.72 -1.31 10.55
C THR A 215 14.87 -0.06 10.36
N LEU A 216 14.22 0.06 9.22
CA LEU A 216 13.23 1.13 9.00
C LEU A 216 12.08 0.92 9.99
N PRO A 217 11.62 1.97 10.67
CA PRO A 217 10.52 1.89 11.63
C PRO A 217 9.21 1.46 11.01
#